data_2bef79d8b7b5742d51c91cae7d62ae9f
#
_entry.id   2bef79d8b7b5742d51c91cae7d62ae9f
#
_cell.length_a   1.000
_cell.length_b   1.000
_cell.length_c   1.000
_cell.angle_alpha   90.00
_cell.angle_beta   90.00
_cell.angle_gamma   90.00
#
_symmetry.space_group_name_H-M   'P 1'
#
loop_
_entity.id
_entity.type
_entity.pdbx_description
1 polymer ?
#
loop_
_entity_poly.entity_id
_entity_poly.type
_entity_poly.pdbx_seq_one_letter_code
_entity_poly.pdbx_strand_id
1 'polypeptide(L)'
;ELQIAEAVALVDTLQDWTVLDKIIIPTKNPDKKFIFGKGNFQVLTEKIKKLPNVTAVFMNVERLSSLTKKELEDAWGVKVFDRYTVVLHIFRCNARTKEAKLQIALAEIPLLRSNLKNEVSQLDQQRGGSRYIMGSGETFMETQNRVLREKELKIRSALEKLRRKRSLLRTQRRKREFPIISVMGYTNCGKTTLIKALTGEAGLQPRDQLFATLDITAHAGYLPSHMTVIYVDTIGFLTDLPHNLVESFSATLEEVAYSDLIIHVRDITHPETVLQKATVLSVLKNLNIPSHLLDSMVEVHNKVDLIERYKPTEENALAISALRGHGLEELKEEIEKKVLTATGKKILTVHVNLEGPQLSWLYKEATVQEVEVMPEDGTAKVKVIIGNSAFGKYKNLFPSSQIFMP
;
A
#
# COMPACT_ATOMS: atom_id res chain seq x y z
N GLU A 1 -24.75 -5.17 5.59
CA GLU A 1 -24.19 -4.77 6.90
C GLU A 1 -22.70 -4.46 6.82
N LEU A 2 -21.89 -5.28 6.14
CA LEU A 2 -20.45 -5.11 6.02
C LEU A 2 -20.03 -3.84 5.26
N GLN A 3 -20.70 -3.52 4.16
CA GLN A 3 -20.47 -2.26 3.41
C GLN A 3 -20.77 -1.03 4.27
N ILE A 4 -21.72 -1.15 5.19
CA ILE A 4 -22.03 -0.08 6.14
C ILE A 4 -20.92 0.06 7.17
N ALA A 5 -20.42 -1.05 7.69
CA ALA A 5 -19.31 -1.05 8.65
C ALA A 5 -18.05 -0.43 8.04
N GLU A 6 -17.73 -0.77 6.78
CA GLU A 6 -16.61 -0.17 6.04
C GLU A 6 -16.82 1.33 5.79
N ALA A 7 -18.04 1.74 5.41
CA ALA A 7 -18.39 3.14 5.19
C ALA A 7 -18.25 3.97 6.48
N VAL A 8 -18.66 3.42 7.61
CA VAL A 8 -18.49 4.03 8.93
C VAL A 8 -17.02 4.14 9.30
N ALA A 9 -16.26 3.06 9.12
CA ALA A 9 -14.82 3.04 9.40
C ALA A 9 -14.04 4.07 8.55
N LEU A 10 -14.48 4.34 7.31
CA LEU A 10 -13.91 5.43 6.48
C LEU A 10 -14.14 6.79 7.11
N VAL A 11 -15.34 7.06 7.60
CA VAL A 11 -15.66 8.35 8.25
C VAL A 11 -14.92 8.47 9.58
N ASP A 12 -14.90 7.43 10.41
CA ASP A 12 -14.24 7.41 11.72
C ASP A 12 -12.71 7.54 11.62
N THR A 13 -12.14 7.28 10.45
CA THR A 13 -10.70 7.52 10.19
C THR A 13 -10.36 9.01 10.19
N LEU A 14 -11.32 9.90 9.93
CA LEU A 14 -11.15 11.35 9.98
C LEU A 14 -11.41 11.85 11.40
N GLN A 15 -10.37 12.36 12.07
CA GLN A 15 -10.39 12.70 13.50
C GLN A 15 -11.49 13.68 13.93
N ASP A 16 -11.89 14.58 13.03
CA ASP A 16 -12.88 15.63 13.30
C ASP A 16 -14.30 15.25 12.85
N TRP A 17 -14.50 14.01 12.42
CA TRP A 17 -15.78 13.55 11.91
C TRP A 17 -16.40 12.52 12.84
N THR A 18 -17.72 12.63 13.05
CA THR A 18 -18.49 11.71 13.88
C THR A 18 -19.76 11.29 13.15
N VAL A 19 -20.04 9.99 13.12
CA VAL A 19 -21.26 9.45 12.52
C VAL A 19 -22.42 9.62 13.49
N LEU A 20 -23.40 10.46 13.13
CA LEU A 20 -24.59 10.69 13.93
C LEU A 20 -25.68 9.66 13.67
N ASP A 21 -25.91 9.30 12.41
CA ASP A 21 -26.95 8.35 12.00
C ASP A 21 -26.54 7.60 10.73
N LYS A 22 -27.17 6.45 10.50
CA LYS A 22 -26.93 5.56 9.35
C LYS A 22 -28.25 5.25 8.67
N ILE A 23 -28.34 5.56 7.37
CA ILE A 23 -29.54 5.33 6.60
C ILE A 23 -29.23 4.41 5.43
N ILE A 24 -29.95 3.30 5.34
CA ILE A 24 -29.82 2.33 4.25
C ILE A 24 -30.99 2.52 3.30
N ILE A 25 -30.66 2.73 2.03
CA ILE A 25 -31.68 2.89 0.98
C ILE A 25 -31.40 1.91 -0.15
N PRO A 26 -32.39 1.06 -0.50
CA PRO A 26 -32.25 0.21 -1.66
C PRO A 26 -32.26 1.04 -2.94
N THR A 27 -31.21 0.90 -3.75
CA THR A 27 -31.13 1.55 -5.06
C THR A 27 -31.01 0.50 -6.16
N LYS A 28 -31.71 0.71 -7.28
CA LYS A 28 -31.63 -0.20 -8.43
C LYS A 28 -30.38 0.05 -9.30
N ASN A 29 -29.89 1.27 -9.35
CA ASN A 29 -28.71 1.69 -10.13
C ASN A 29 -28.06 2.90 -9.46
N PRO A 30 -26.89 2.75 -8.82
CA PRO A 30 -26.15 3.87 -8.18
C PRO A 30 -25.63 4.92 -9.18
N ASP A 31 -25.45 4.54 -10.46
CA ASP A 31 -24.86 5.41 -11.49
C ASP A 31 -25.87 6.30 -12.21
N LYS A 32 -27.16 6.20 -11.90
CA LYS A 32 -28.17 7.07 -12.53
C LYS A 32 -28.16 8.49 -11.94
N LYS A 33 -28.47 9.46 -12.77
CA LYS A 33 -28.59 10.90 -12.43
C LYS A 33 -29.43 11.17 -11.17
N PHE A 34 -30.41 10.31 -10.86
CA PHE A 34 -31.15 10.28 -9.62
C PHE A 34 -30.86 8.95 -8.89
N ILE A 35 -29.88 8.98 -8.01
CA ILE A 35 -29.50 7.83 -7.17
C ILE A 35 -30.70 7.35 -6.35
N PHE A 36 -31.57 8.27 -5.97
CA PHE A 36 -32.77 7.99 -5.19
C PHE A 36 -34.03 8.19 -6.04
N GLY A 37 -35.00 7.30 -5.93
CA GLY A 37 -36.34 7.57 -6.42
C GLY A 37 -36.95 8.78 -5.68
N LYS A 38 -37.87 9.50 -6.32
CA LYS A 38 -38.48 10.73 -5.77
C LYS A 38 -38.99 10.57 -4.33
N GLY A 39 -39.61 9.42 -4.00
CA GLY A 39 -40.10 9.14 -2.65
C GLY A 39 -39.00 9.00 -1.61
N ASN A 40 -37.95 8.25 -1.92
CA ASN A 40 -36.80 8.09 -1.03
C ASN A 40 -36.07 9.40 -0.81
N PHE A 41 -35.96 10.24 -1.83
CA PHE A 41 -35.34 11.56 -1.73
C PHE A 41 -36.09 12.48 -0.75
N GLN A 42 -37.44 12.48 -0.79
CA GLN A 42 -38.24 13.27 0.16
C GLN A 42 -38.05 12.78 1.60
N VAL A 43 -38.13 11.48 1.82
CA VAL A 43 -37.93 10.87 3.15
C VAL A 43 -36.55 11.19 3.71
N LEU A 44 -35.50 11.13 2.86
CA LEU A 44 -34.13 11.52 3.25
C LEU A 44 -34.04 12.99 3.63
N THR A 45 -34.59 13.85 2.79
CA THR A 45 -34.59 15.31 3.02
C THR A 45 -35.25 15.67 4.34
N GLU A 46 -36.42 15.05 4.64
CA GLU A 46 -37.10 15.26 5.91
C GLU A 46 -36.30 14.76 7.11
N LYS A 47 -35.66 13.58 7.00
CA LYS A 47 -34.81 13.05 8.06
C LYS A 47 -33.59 13.93 8.33
N ILE A 48 -32.88 14.33 7.28
CA ILE A 48 -31.68 15.18 7.42
C ILE A 48 -32.06 16.54 8.05
N LYS A 49 -33.17 17.16 7.64
CA LYS A 49 -33.63 18.44 8.21
C LYS A 49 -34.12 18.33 9.66
N LYS A 50 -34.57 17.14 10.09
CA LYS A 50 -34.99 16.91 11.49
C LYS A 50 -33.84 16.65 12.43
N LEU A 51 -32.66 16.29 11.94
CA LEU A 51 -31.49 16.03 12.77
C LEU A 51 -30.75 17.35 13.04
N PRO A 52 -30.82 17.92 14.24
CA PRO A 52 -30.01 19.06 14.61
C PRO A 52 -28.54 18.61 14.63
N ASN A 53 -27.65 19.47 14.22
CA ASN A 53 -26.19 19.24 14.23
C ASN A 53 -25.60 18.41 13.07
N VAL A 54 -26.37 18.03 12.05
CA VAL A 54 -25.81 17.46 10.82
C VAL A 54 -25.10 18.57 10.05
N THR A 55 -23.80 18.42 9.85
CA THR A 55 -22.99 19.36 9.06
C THR A 55 -22.67 18.82 7.67
N ALA A 56 -22.72 17.49 7.49
CA ALA A 56 -22.40 16.83 6.24
C ALA A 56 -23.15 15.50 6.09
N VAL A 57 -23.30 15.06 4.83
CA VAL A 57 -23.82 13.75 4.47
C VAL A 57 -22.76 13.00 3.68
N PHE A 58 -22.38 11.82 4.13
CA PHE A 58 -21.54 10.91 3.38
C PHE A 58 -22.40 9.88 2.65
N MET A 59 -22.21 9.79 1.34
CA MET A 59 -22.86 8.81 0.48
C MET A 59 -21.85 7.74 0.07
N ASN A 60 -22.11 6.49 0.41
CA ASN A 60 -21.23 5.36 0.07
C ASN A 60 -21.42 4.93 -1.40
N VAL A 61 -21.23 5.87 -2.32
CA VAL A 61 -21.16 5.66 -3.77
C VAL A 61 -19.77 6.04 -4.26
N GLU A 62 -19.29 5.38 -5.31
CA GLU A 62 -17.90 5.56 -5.78
C GLU A 62 -17.61 7.03 -6.05
N ARG A 63 -18.44 7.68 -6.89
CA ARG A 63 -18.29 9.09 -7.24
C ARG A 63 -19.63 9.72 -7.63
N LEU A 64 -19.89 10.90 -7.10
CA LEU A 64 -21.02 11.74 -7.51
C LEU A 64 -20.63 12.64 -8.67
N SER A 65 -21.57 12.87 -9.62
CA SER A 65 -21.41 13.96 -10.56
C SER A 65 -21.46 15.29 -9.79
N SER A 66 -20.70 16.28 -10.24
CA SER A 66 -20.71 17.60 -9.58
C SER A 66 -22.08 18.26 -9.59
N LEU A 67 -22.90 17.98 -10.61
CA LEU A 67 -24.27 18.47 -10.71
C LEU A 67 -25.16 17.83 -9.64
N THR A 68 -25.15 16.49 -9.55
CA THR A 68 -25.91 15.74 -8.55
C THR A 68 -25.50 16.14 -7.14
N LYS A 69 -24.19 16.27 -6.89
CA LYS A 69 -23.68 16.71 -5.59
C LYS A 69 -24.26 18.07 -5.20
N LYS A 70 -24.27 19.02 -6.12
CA LYS A 70 -24.80 20.35 -5.85
C LYS A 70 -26.32 20.34 -5.63
N GLU A 71 -27.08 19.62 -6.45
CA GLU A 71 -28.53 19.46 -6.29
C GLU A 71 -28.86 18.90 -4.89
N LEU A 72 -28.05 17.95 -4.38
CA LEU A 72 -28.19 17.39 -3.03
C LEU A 72 -27.81 18.40 -1.95
N GLU A 73 -26.69 19.12 -2.12
CA GLU A 73 -26.27 20.16 -1.18
C GLU A 73 -27.31 21.30 -1.08
N ASP A 74 -27.87 21.73 -2.21
CA ASP A 74 -28.91 22.77 -2.26
C ASP A 74 -30.22 22.28 -1.59
N ALA A 75 -30.60 21.01 -1.76
CA ALA A 75 -31.81 20.44 -1.18
C ALA A 75 -31.70 20.20 0.33
N TRP A 76 -30.53 19.78 0.80
CA TRP A 76 -30.31 19.41 2.19
C TRP A 76 -29.72 20.54 3.07
N GLY A 77 -29.09 21.51 2.42
CA GLY A 77 -28.45 22.65 3.10
C GLY A 77 -27.14 22.27 3.82
N VAL A 78 -26.59 21.08 3.52
CA VAL A 78 -25.35 20.55 4.13
C VAL A 78 -24.40 20.06 3.05
N LYS A 79 -23.10 19.93 3.41
CA LYS A 79 -22.10 19.39 2.49
C LYS A 79 -22.33 17.91 2.20
N VAL A 80 -22.12 17.50 0.95
CA VAL A 80 -22.26 16.11 0.52
C VAL A 80 -20.90 15.57 0.06
N PHE A 81 -20.54 14.41 0.58
CA PHE A 81 -19.30 13.72 0.27
C PHE A 81 -19.58 12.36 -0.32
N ASP A 82 -18.88 11.99 -1.37
CA ASP A 82 -18.82 10.65 -1.93
C ASP A 82 -17.59 9.90 -1.43
N ARG A 83 -17.52 8.60 -1.72
CA ARG A 83 -16.41 7.73 -1.30
C ARG A 83 -15.05 8.25 -1.83
N TYR A 84 -15.02 8.70 -3.09
CA TYR A 84 -13.82 9.28 -3.68
C TYR A 84 -13.28 10.47 -2.88
N THR A 85 -14.15 11.39 -2.53
CA THR A 85 -13.77 12.61 -1.80
C THR A 85 -13.31 12.29 -0.36
N VAL A 86 -13.99 11.36 0.31
CA VAL A 86 -13.61 10.93 1.67
C VAL A 86 -12.25 10.24 1.68
N VAL A 87 -12.01 9.29 0.76
CA VAL A 87 -10.72 8.61 0.65
C VAL A 87 -9.60 9.60 0.33
N LEU A 88 -9.82 10.55 -0.59
CA LEU A 88 -8.84 11.62 -0.84
C LEU A 88 -8.56 12.47 0.40
N HIS A 89 -9.57 12.73 1.23
CA HIS A 89 -9.40 13.47 2.47
C HIS A 89 -8.53 12.71 3.46
N ILE A 90 -8.79 11.40 3.64
CA ILE A 90 -7.96 10.51 4.46
C ILE A 90 -6.51 10.50 3.95
N PHE A 91 -6.32 10.39 2.65
CA PHE A 91 -4.99 10.40 2.03
C PHE A 91 -4.26 11.72 2.28
N ARG A 92 -4.97 12.85 2.17
CA ARG A 92 -4.39 14.16 2.46
C ARG A 92 -3.92 14.29 3.91
N CYS A 93 -4.68 13.77 4.87
CA CYS A 93 -4.31 13.77 6.28
C CYS A 93 -3.09 12.87 6.56
N ASN A 94 -2.95 11.76 5.84
CA ASN A 94 -1.90 10.76 6.07
C ASN A 94 -0.63 10.98 5.23
N ALA A 95 -0.67 11.79 4.17
CA ALA A 95 0.47 12.04 3.28
C ALA A 95 1.58 12.84 3.97
N ARG A 96 2.72 12.20 4.19
CA ARG A 96 3.90 12.83 4.79
C ARG A 96 4.94 13.20 3.74
N THR A 97 5.15 12.32 2.75
CA THR A 97 6.18 12.50 1.72
C THR A 97 5.76 13.49 0.64
N LYS A 98 6.76 14.08 -0.02
CA LYS A 98 6.54 14.92 -1.21
C LYS A 98 5.87 14.13 -2.34
N GLU A 99 6.19 12.86 -2.47
CA GLU A 99 5.63 12.00 -3.50
C GLU A 99 4.14 11.76 -3.29
N ALA A 100 3.72 11.32 -2.09
CA ALA A 100 2.31 11.12 -1.77
C ALA A 100 1.49 12.41 -1.95
N LYS A 101 2.02 13.56 -1.54
CA LYS A 101 1.37 14.86 -1.76
C LYS A 101 1.18 15.19 -3.24
N LEU A 102 2.16 14.86 -4.09
CA LEU A 102 2.05 15.06 -5.54
C LEU A 102 1.04 14.09 -6.17
N GLN A 103 1.00 12.83 -5.71
CA GLN A 103 0.04 11.83 -6.16
C GLN A 103 -1.40 12.23 -5.82
N ILE A 104 -1.62 12.73 -4.60
CA ILE A 104 -2.93 13.27 -4.19
C ILE A 104 -3.30 14.48 -5.04
N ALA A 105 -2.38 15.42 -5.24
CA ALA A 105 -2.62 16.57 -6.10
C ALA A 105 -2.96 16.18 -7.55
N LEU A 106 -2.38 15.10 -8.06
CA LEU A 106 -2.73 14.53 -9.36
C LEU A 106 -4.14 13.95 -9.37
N ALA A 107 -4.51 13.20 -8.33
CA ALA A 107 -5.84 12.61 -8.16
C ALA A 107 -6.94 13.68 -7.99
N GLU A 108 -6.62 14.86 -7.47
CA GLU A 108 -7.56 15.97 -7.32
C GLU A 108 -7.89 16.69 -8.64
N ILE A 109 -7.04 16.60 -9.65
CA ILE A 109 -7.25 17.33 -10.92
C ILE A 109 -8.58 17.01 -11.61
N PRO A 110 -9.03 15.74 -11.71
CA PRO A 110 -10.34 15.43 -12.28
C PRO A 110 -11.51 16.03 -11.51
N LEU A 111 -11.40 16.15 -10.17
CA LEU A 111 -12.41 16.83 -9.35
C LEU A 111 -12.45 18.33 -9.64
N LEU A 112 -11.30 18.98 -9.68
CA LEU A 112 -11.19 20.41 -9.99
C LEU A 112 -11.77 20.72 -11.38
N ARG A 113 -11.49 19.88 -12.39
CA ARG A 113 -12.08 20.03 -13.73
C ARG A 113 -13.60 19.88 -13.71
N SER A 114 -14.12 18.93 -12.93
CA SER A 114 -15.56 18.69 -12.83
C SER A 114 -16.27 19.87 -12.14
N ASN A 115 -15.67 20.43 -11.09
CA ASN A 115 -16.22 21.60 -10.39
C ASN A 115 -16.22 22.85 -11.25
N LEU A 116 -15.15 23.09 -12.02
CA LEU A 116 -15.07 24.21 -12.96
C LEU A 116 -16.19 24.20 -14.01
N LYS A 117 -16.52 23.03 -14.56
CA LYS A 117 -17.63 22.90 -15.53
C LYS A 117 -18.94 23.38 -14.93
N ASN A 118 -19.19 23.11 -13.67
CA ASN A 118 -20.42 23.51 -12.98
C ASN A 118 -20.45 25.02 -12.67
N GLU A 119 -19.34 25.56 -12.18
CA GLU A 119 -19.23 26.99 -11.86
C GLU A 119 -19.48 27.83 -13.11
N VAL A 120 -18.90 27.45 -14.24
CA VAL A 120 -19.08 28.17 -15.51
C VAL A 120 -20.50 28.04 -16.03
N SER A 121 -21.10 26.83 -15.96
CA SER A 121 -22.50 26.66 -16.40
C SER A 121 -23.49 27.53 -15.62
N GLN A 122 -23.18 27.84 -14.37
CA GLN A 122 -23.98 28.73 -13.53
C GLN A 122 -23.76 30.22 -13.83
N LEU A 123 -22.51 30.62 -14.10
CA LEU A 123 -22.19 31.98 -14.52
C LEU A 123 -22.83 32.29 -15.86
N ASP A 124 -22.88 31.32 -16.79
CA ASP A 124 -23.57 31.46 -18.09
C ASP A 124 -25.10 31.59 -17.94
N GLN A 125 -25.70 30.98 -16.91
CA GLN A 125 -27.14 31.10 -16.62
C GLN A 125 -27.51 32.42 -15.93
N GLN A 126 -26.60 32.97 -15.10
CA GLN A 126 -26.84 34.17 -14.30
C GLN A 126 -26.50 35.47 -15.03
N ARG A 127 -25.59 35.44 -15.99
CA ARG A 127 -25.14 36.62 -16.75
C ARG A 127 -25.20 36.33 -18.23
N GLY A 128 -26.20 36.86 -18.90
CA GLY A 128 -26.30 36.95 -20.40
C GLY A 128 -25.21 37.84 -21.02
N GLY A 129 -23.96 37.78 -20.54
CA GLY A 129 -22.88 38.64 -20.95
C GLY A 129 -21.53 37.99 -21.05
N SER A 130 -20.79 38.39 -22.00
CA SER A 130 -19.38 38.14 -22.37
C SER A 130 -18.71 36.87 -21.83
N ARG A 131 -18.65 35.86 -22.64
CA ARG A 131 -17.90 34.62 -22.46
C ARG A 131 -16.35 34.80 -22.48
N TYR A 132 -15.89 36.00 -22.81
CA TYR A 132 -14.49 36.30 -23.06
C TYR A 132 -13.88 37.12 -21.91
N ILE A 133 -12.66 36.77 -21.54
CA ILE A 133 -11.81 37.60 -20.66
C ILE A 133 -11.32 38.77 -21.53
N MET A 134 -11.37 39.99 -21.01
CA MET A 134 -11.00 41.21 -21.73
C MET A 134 -9.74 41.02 -22.61
N GLY A 135 -9.93 41.00 -23.94
CA GLY A 135 -8.84 41.13 -24.91
C GLY A 135 -8.11 39.88 -25.38
N SER A 136 -8.31 38.68 -24.74
CA SER A 136 -7.54 37.48 -25.10
C SER A 136 -8.18 36.54 -26.10
N GLY A 137 -9.47 36.71 -26.41
CA GLY A 137 -10.24 35.78 -27.28
C GLY A 137 -10.49 34.40 -26.62
N GLU A 138 -9.92 34.11 -25.43
CA GLU A 138 -10.13 32.88 -24.69
C GLU A 138 -11.30 33.01 -23.70
N THR A 139 -12.06 31.93 -23.54
CA THR A 139 -13.10 31.85 -22.52
C THR A 139 -12.47 31.62 -21.15
N PHE A 140 -13.15 32.03 -20.08
CA PHE A 140 -12.73 31.75 -18.71
C PHE A 140 -12.45 30.22 -18.50
N MET A 141 -13.29 29.38 -19.11
CA MET A 141 -13.14 27.92 -19.08
C MET A 141 -11.84 27.43 -19.72
N GLU A 142 -11.48 27.99 -20.87
CA GLU A 142 -10.25 27.61 -21.60
C GLU A 142 -9.02 27.98 -20.80
N THR A 143 -8.99 29.17 -20.23
CA THR A 143 -7.90 29.65 -19.38
C THR A 143 -7.73 28.76 -18.15
N GLN A 144 -8.80 28.45 -17.43
CA GLN A 144 -8.74 27.59 -16.25
C GLN A 144 -8.34 26.15 -16.60
N ASN A 145 -8.86 25.60 -17.71
CA ASN A 145 -8.44 24.28 -18.18
C ASN A 145 -6.95 24.25 -18.59
N ARG A 146 -6.43 25.32 -19.16
CA ARG A 146 -5.01 25.47 -19.47
C ARG A 146 -4.17 25.46 -18.19
N VAL A 147 -4.56 26.24 -17.18
CA VAL A 147 -3.87 26.27 -15.87
C VAL A 147 -3.86 24.88 -15.23
N LEU A 148 -4.98 24.15 -15.25
CA LEU A 148 -5.06 22.79 -14.72
C LEU A 148 -4.19 21.80 -15.51
N ARG A 149 -4.12 21.93 -16.84
CA ARG A 149 -3.21 21.10 -17.66
C ARG A 149 -1.74 21.38 -17.32
N GLU A 150 -1.36 22.64 -17.20
CA GLU A 150 0.01 23.03 -16.81
C GLU A 150 0.35 22.49 -15.41
N LYS A 151 -0.58 22.58 -14.45
CA LYS A 151 -0.43 22.01 -13.11
C LYS A 151 -0.22 20.49 -13.19
N GLU A 152 -1.03 19.79 -13.98
CA GLU A 152 -0.91 18.34 -14.18
C GLU A 152 0.46 17.96 -14.76
N LEU A 153 0.90 18.65 -15.82
CA LEU A 153 2.22 18.41 -16.43
C LEU A 153 3.36 18.63 -15.44
N LYS A 154 3.32 19.70 -14.64
CA LYS A 154 4.32 19.96 -13.61
C LYS A 154 4.34 18.85 -12.55
N ILE A 155 3.18 18.36 -12.11
CA ILE A 155 3.09 17.26 -11.13
C ILE A 155 3.64 15.96 -11.73
N ARG A 156 3.23 15.59 -12.95
CA ARG A 156 3.74 14.40 -13.66
C ARG A 156 5.24 14.44 -13.85
N SER A 157 5.80 15.59 -14.24
CA SER A 157 7.26 15.78 -14.36
C SER A 157 7.99 15.64 -13.03
N ALA A 158 7.40 16.15 -11.94
CA ALA A 158 7.98 16.01 -10.60
C ALA A 158 7.96 14.55 -10.12
N LEU A 159 6.87 13.82 -10.36
CA LEU A 159 6.74 12.39 -10.05
C LEU A 159 7.74 11.56 -10.86
N GLU A 160 7.93 11.86 -12.15
CA GLU A 160 8.90 11.17 -12.99
C GLU A 160 10.35 11.37 -12.49
N LYS A 161 10.71 12.57 -12.04
CA LYS A 161 12.00 12.82 -11.40
C LYS A 161 12.20 11.97 -10.14
N LEU A 162 11.16 11.83 -9.31
CA LEU A 162 11.22 10.98 -8.12
C LEU A 162 11.35 9.49 -8.49
N ARG A 163 10.65 9.04 -9.52
CA ARG A 163 10.75 7.68 -10.06
C ARG A 163 12.17 7.36 -10.54
N ARG A 164 12.80 8.27 -11.28
CA ARG A 164 14.21 8.13 -11.71
C ARG A 164 15.17 8.05 -10.54
N LYS A 165 15.00 8.91 -9.53
CA LYS A 165 15.80 8.85 -8.30
C LYS A 165 15.66 7.49 -7.59
N ARG A 166 14.45 6.96 -7.49
CA ARG A 166 14.22 5.62 -6.92
C ARG A 166 14.91 4.52 -7.71
N SER A 167 14.84 4.58 -9.04
CA SER A 167 15.53 3.61 -9.91
C SER A 167 17.03 3.56 -9.65
N LEU A 168 17.70 4.72 -9.45
CA LEU A 168 19.09 4.79 -9.08
C LEU A 168 19.38 4.17 -7.70
N LEU A 169 18.53 4.45 -6.71
CA LEU A 169 18.66 3.86 -5.38
C LEU A 169 18.45 2.33 -5.41
N ARG A 170 17.53 1.82 -6.24
CA ARG A 170 17.35 0.36 -6.46
C ARG A 170 18.62 -0.29 -6.98
N THR A 171 19.27 0.33 -7.97
CA THR A 171 20.53 -0.20 -8.51
C THR A 171 21.61 -0.28 -7.43
N GLN A 172 21.68 0.69 -6.53
CA GLN A 172 22.58 0.65 -5.38
C GLN A 172 22.22 -0.42 -4.36
N ARG A 173 20.90 -0.61 -4.06
CA ARG A 173 20.42 -1.66 -3.16
C ARG A 173 20.71 -3.06 -3.70
N ARG A 174 20.47 -3.29 -5.01
CA ARG A 174 20.83 -4.55 -5.68
C ARG A 174 22.33 -4.87 -5.58
N LYS A 175 23.19 -3.85 -5.66
CA LYS A 175 24.64 -4.05 -5.46
C LYS A 175 24.99 -4.49 -4.03
N ARG A 176 24.19 -4.11 -3.03
CA ARG A 176 24.36 -4.52 -1.62
C ARG A 176 23.70 -5.86 -1.30
N GLU A 177 22.97 -6.45 -2.28
CA GLU A 177 22.31 -7.78 -2.19
C GLU A 177 21.37 -7.97 -1.00
N PHE A 178 20.77 -6.89 -0.46
CA PHE A 178 19.73 -7.02 0.55
C PHE A 178 18.41 -7.45 -0.10
N PRO A 179 17.82 -8.60 0.29
CA PRO A 179 16.52 -8.99 -0.19
C PRO A 179 15.44 -8.01 0.24
N ILE A 180 14.49 -7.76 -0.66
CA ILE A 180 13.36 -6.86 -0.44
C ILE A 180 12.09 -7.68 -0.34
N ILE A 181 11.35 -7.51 0.75
CA ILE A 181 10.11 -8.21 1.06
C ILE A 181 8.98 -7.19 1.15
N SER A 182 8.04 -7.22 0.22
CA SER A 182 6.86 -6.35 0.26
C SER A 182 5.73 -6.98 1.06
N VAL A 183 5.18 -6.23 2.02
CA VAL A 183 4.03 -6.65 2.83
C VAL A 183 2.78 -6.00 2.28
N MET A 184 1.84 -6.81 1.82
CA MET A 184 0.61 -6.37 1.15
C MET A 184 -0.62 -6.97 1.83
N GLY A 185 -1.76 -6.35 1.59
CA GLY A 185 -3.03 -6.83 2.10
C GLY A 185 -4.07 -5.73 2.20
N TYR A 186 -5.26 -6.08 2.61
CA TYR A 186 -6.36 -5.14 2.79
C TYR A 186 -6.04 -4.08 3.84
N THR A 187 -6.77 -2.96 3.85
CA THR A 187 -6.62 -1.95 4.91
C THR A 187 -6.91 -2.59 6.27
N ASN A 188 -6.15 -2.19 7.28
CA ASN A 188 -6.33 -2.64 8.66
C ASN A 188 -6.16 -4.15 8.90
N CYS A 189 -5.57 -4.92 7.98
CA CYS A 189 -5.25 -6.34 8.21
C CYS A 189 -4.03 -6.58 9.11
N GLY A 190 -3.33 -5.53 9.54
CA GLY A 190 -2.21 -5.59 10.47
C GLY A 190 -0.81 -5.62 9.82
N LYS A 191 -0.65 -5.09 8.60
CA LYS A 191 0.66 -5.01 7.89
C LYS A 191 1.76 -4.34 8.70
N THR A 192 1.52 -3.11 9.13
CA THR A 192 2.49 -2.32 9.92
C THR A 192 2.77 -2.97 11.27
N THR A 193 1.76 -3.59 11.89
CA THR A 193 1.92 -4.37 13.14
C THR A 193 2.84 -5.56 12.91
N LEU A 194 2.66 -6.28 11.81
CA LEU A 194 3.50 -7.42 11.44
C LEU A 194 4.95 -6.97 11.20
N ILE A 195 5.16 -5.91 10.44
CA ILE A 195 6.51 -5.37 10.20
C ILE A 195 7.18 -4.97 11.52
N LYS A 196 6.45 -4.30 12.42
CA LYS A 196 6.96 -3.98 13.76
C LYS A 196 7.38 -5.21 14.54
N ALA A 197 6.56 -6.27 14.49
CA ALA A 197 6.85 -7.51 15.17
C ALA A 197 8.07 -8.26 14.57
N LEU A 198 8.23 -8.22 13.24
CA LEU A 198 9.36 -8.86 12.55
C LEU A 198 10.69 -8.09 12.71
N THR A 199 10.63 -6.76 12.80
CA THR A 199 11.83 -5.89 12.85
C THR A 199 12.23 -5.50 14.27
N GLY A 200 11.28 -5.52 15.21
CA GLY A 200 11.50 -5.00 16.57
C GLY A 200 11.63 -3.48 16.65
N GLU A 201 11.29 -2.75 15.58
CA GLU A 201 11.46 -1.29 15.49
C GLU A 201 10.47 -0.56 16.40
N ALA A 202 10.95 0.05 17.49
CA ALA A 202 10.12 0.76 18.46
C ALA A 202 9.44 2.01 17.89
N GLY A 203 10.03 2.64 16.86
CA GLY A 203 9.50 3.85 16.21
C GLY A 203 8.23 3.62 15.39
N LEU A 204 7.94 2.38 15.01
CA LEU A 204 6.71 2.04 14.29
C LEU A 204 5.50 2.11 15.24
N GLN A 205 4.53 2.93 14.88
CA GLN A 205 3.28 3.09 15.62
C GLN A 205 2.10 2.65 14.74
N PRO A 206 1.73 1.35 14.77
CA PRO A 206 0.54 0.87 14.09
C PRO A 206 -0.70 1.61 14.60
N ARG A 207 -1.60 1.98 13.69
CA ARG A 207 -2.87 2.62 14.02
C ARG A 207 -4.02 1.73 13.55
N ASP A 208 -5.05 1.61 14.37
CA ASP A 208 -6.29 0.90 14.02
C ASP A 208 -7.20 1.83 13.20
N GLN A 209 -6.77 2.13 11.98
CA GLN A 209 -7.44 3.04 11.06
C GLN A 209 -7.24 2.56 9.62
N LEU A 210 -8.23 2.83 8.76
CA LEU A 210 -8.11 2.58 7.34
C LEU A 210 -7.05 3.50 6.73
N PHE A 211 -6.22 2.98 5.83
CA PHE A 211 -5.12 3.73 5.20
C PHE A 211 -4.15 4.42 6.17
N ALA A 212 -3.89 3.79 7.32
CA ALA A 212 -2.92 4.30 8.28
C ALA A 212 -1.53 4.50 7.66
N THR A 213 -1.15 3.63 6.72
CA THR A 213 0.06 3.74 5.90
C THR A 213 -0.33 4.16 4.48
N LEU A 214 0.15 5.31 4.04
CA LEU A 214 0.00 5.82 2.69
C LEU A 214 1.33 5.88 1.95
N ASP A 215 2.38 6.23 2.66
CA ASP A 215 3.75 6.28 2.13
C ASP A 215 4.41 4.90 2.22
N ILE A 216 5.15 4.50 1.21
CA ILE A 216 6.00 3.32 1.30
C ILE A 216 7.12 3.60 2.28
N THR A 217 7.23 2.78 3.30
CA THR A 217 8.32 2.80 4.26
C THR A 217 9.11 1.50 4.21
N ALA A 218 10.42 1.61 4.39
CA ALA A 218 11.34 0.48 4.33
C ALA A 218 11.99 0.28 5.71
N HIS A 219 11.92 -0.93 6.22
CA HIS A 219 12.34 -1.29 7.56
C HIS A 219 13.31 -2.48 7.50
N ALA A 220 14.48 -2.34 8.12
CA ALA A 220 15.45 -3.42 8.18
C ALA A 220 15.04 -4.44 9.25
N GLY A 221 15.17 -5.72 8.92
CA GLY A 221 14.95 -6.82 9.86
C GLY A 221 15.95 -7.95 9.64
N TYR A 222 15.94 -8.89 10.55
CA TYR A 222 16.84 -10.05 10.50
C TYR A 222 16.03 -11.34 10.44
N LEU A 223 16.46 -12.23 9.56
CA LEU A 223 15.96 -13.60 9.48
C LEU A 223 16.72 -14.50 10.47
N PRO A 224 16.25 -15.73 10.73
CA PRO A 224 16.91 -16.65 11.68
C PRO A 224 18.41 -16.87 11.39
N SER A 225 18.78 -16.86 10.12
CA SER A 225 20.18 -16.96 9.67
C SER A 225 20.99 -15.67 9.82
N HIS A 226 20.53 -14.68 10.54
CA HIS A 226 21.12 -13.34 10.64
C HIS A 226 21.21 -12.58 9.31
N MET A 227 20.56 -13.08 8.25
CA MET A 227 20.48 -12.38 6.97
C MET A 227 19.64 -11.11 7.13
N THR A 228 20.21 -9.96 6.79
CA THR A 228 19.49 -8.70 6.78
C THR A 228 18.55 -8.64 5.57
N VAL A 229 17.30 -8.32 5.80
CA VAL A 229 16.28 -8.10 4.78
C VAL A 229 15.60 -6.76 4.97
N ILE A 230 15.00 -6.25 3.91
CA ILE A 230 14.25 -4.99 3.95
C ILE A 230 12.77 -5.31 3.79
N TYR A 231 11.98 -5.08 4.84
CA TYR A 231 10.52 -5.12 4.78
C TYR A 231 10.00 -3.80 4.27
N VAL A 232 9.10 -3.85 3.31
CA VAL A 232 8.47 -2.69 2.70
C VAL A 232 6.99 -2.67 3.08
N ASP A 233 6.60 -1.68 3.88
CA ASP A 233 5.18 -1.44 4.17
C ASP A 233 4.52 -0.75 3.00
N THR A 234 3.35 -1.24 2.60
CA THR A 234 2.61 -0.74 1.45
C THR A 234 1.27 -0.17 1.85
N ILE A 235 0.68 0.59 0.94
CA ILE A 235 -0.69 1.09 1.07
C ILE A 235 -1.65 -0.09 1.19
N GLY A 236 -2.59 -0.01 2.15
CA GLY A 236 -3.66 -1.00 2.25
C GLY A 236 -4.65 -0.89 1.10
N PHE A 237 -5.13 -2.02 0.60
CA PHE A 237 -6.19 -2.07 -0.39
C PHE A 237 -7.57 -1.93 0.26
N LEU A 238 -8.52 -1.43 -0.50
CA LEU A 238 -9.92 -1.29 -0.11
C LEU A 238 -10.79 -1.76 -1.27
N THR A 239 -11.95 -2.34 -0.97
CA THR A 239 -12.97 -2.65 -1.99
C THR A 239 -13.44 -1.35 -2.64
N ASP A 240 -13.72 -1.39 -3.95
CA ASP A 240 -14.20 -0.23 -4.72
C ASP A 240 -13.33 1.03 -4.58
N LEU A 241 -11.99 0.83 -4.53
CA LEU A 241 -11.06 1.95 -4.67
C LEU A 241 -11.22 2.57 -6.06
N PRO A 242 -11.52 3.87 -6.17
CA PRO A 242 -11.67 4.53 -7.46
C PRO A 242 -10.43 4.35 -8.35
N HIS A 243 -10.62 3.93 -9.59
CA HIS A 243 -9.53 3.64 -10.54
C HIS A 243 -8.53 4.78 -10.68
N ASN A 244 -9.01 6.02 -10.69
CA ASN A 244 -8.15 7.21 -10.78
C ASN A 244 -7.20 7.35 -9.56
N LEU A 245 -7.61 6.88 -8.38
CA LEU A 245 -6.76 6.85 -7.21
C LEU A 245 -5.70 5.75 -7.33
N VAL A 246 -6.10 4.56 -7.76
CA VAL A 246 -5.17 3.45 -8.03
C VAL A 246 -4.12 3.88 -9.04
N GLU A 247 -4.52 4.52 -10.14
CA GLU A 247 -3.60 5.04 -11.16
C GLU A 247 -2.62 6.07 -10.58
N SER A 248 -3.09 6.98 -9.74
CA SER A 248 -2.24 8.00 -9.12
C SER A 248 -1.18 7.39 -8.20
N PHE A 249 -1.47 6.26 -7.54
CA PHE A 249 -0.55 5.54 -6.66
C PHE A 249 0.15 4.35 -7.34
N SER A 250 -0.11 4.10 -8.62
CA SER A 250 0.51 2.99 -9.36
C SER A 250 2.05 3.03 -9.30
N ALA A 251 2.64 4.22 -9.40
CA ALA A 251 4.08 4.41 -9.29
C ALA A 251 4.64 3.99 -7.91
N THR A 252 3.84 4.12 -6.85
CA THR A 252 4.17 3.66 -5.50
C THR A 252 4.07 2.14 -5.43
N LEU A 253 3.01 1.57 -5.99
CA LEU A 253 2.78 0.12 -6.01
C LEU A 253 3.74 -0.62 -6.96
N GLU A 254 4.32 0.04 -7.96
CA GLU A 254 5.38 -0.53 -8.80
C GLU A 254 6.60 -1.03 -7.99
N GLU A 255 6.87 -0.49 -6.79
CA GLU A 255 7.95 -0.98 -5.94
C GLU A 255 7.79 -2.46 -5.59
N VAL A 256 6.54 -2.95 -5.48
CA VAL A 256 6.25 -4.35 -5.20
C VAL A 256 6.75 -5.28 -6.30
N ALA A 257 6.68 -4.86 -7.56
CA ALA A 257 7.18 -5.64 -8.69
C ALA A 257 8.71 -5.85 -8.67
N TYR A 258 9.42 -5.08 -7.86
CA TYR A 258 10.87 -5.18 -7.69
C TYR A 258 11.29 -5.85 -6.38
N SER A 259 10.34 -6.40 -5.65
CA SER A 259 10.60 -7.21 -4.45
C SER A 259 11.11 -8.60 -4.82
N ASP A 260 11.81 -9.23 -3.91
CA ASP A 260 12.23 -10.61 -4.02
C ASP A 260 11.15 -11.57 -3.49
N LEU A 261 10.29 -11.08 -2.61
CA LEU A 261 9.16 -11.82 -2.04
C LEU A 261 8.00 -10.89 -1.71
N ILE A 262 6.77 -11.40 -1.82
CA ILE A 262 5.54 -10.74 -1.34
C ILE A 262 4.98 -11.54 -0.17
N ILE A 263 4.62 -10.84 0.90
CA ILE A 263 3.82 -11.37 2.02
C ILE A 263 2.42 -10.79 1.87
N HIS A 264 1.43 -11.65 1.69
CA HIS A 264 0.02 -11.28 1.65
C HIS A 264 -0.62 -11.50 3.01
N VAL A 265 -0.90 -10.42 3.73
CA VAL A 265 -1.51 -10.45 5.07
C VAL A 265 -3.02 -10.35 4.94
N ARG A 266 -3.73 -11.30 5.55
CA ARG A 266 -5.20 -11.34 5.62
C ARG A 266 -5.65 -11.22 7.07
N ASP A 267 -6.69 -10.45 7.29
CA ASP A 267 -7.45 -10.47 8.54
C ASP A 267 -8.49 -11.58 8.46
N ILE A 268 -8.27 -12.66 9.21
CA ILE A 268 -9.17 -13.81 9.18
C ILE A 268 -10.41 -13.64 10.06
N THR A 269 -10.46 -12.61 10.87
CA THR A 269 -11.63 -12.27 11.67
C THR A 269 -12.72 -11.61 10.85
N HIS A 270 -12.35 -11.08 9.67
CA HIS A 270 -13.27 -10.37 8.81
C HIS A 270 -14.13 -11.36 7.99
N PRO A 271 -15.47 -11.26 8.03
CA PRO A 271 -16.36 -12.21 7.32
C PRO A 271 -16.13 -12.27 5.81
N GLU A 272 -15.67 -11.16 5.18
CA GLU A 272 -15.38 -11.06 3.74
C GLU A 272 -13.90 -11.28 3.40
N THR A 273 -13.14 -11.97 4.24
CA THR A 273 -11.70 -12.18 4.04
C THR A 273 -11.37 -12.82 2.67
N VAL A 274 -12.25 -13.65 2.13
CA VAL A 274 -12.09 -14.26 0.80
C VAL A 274 -12.27 -13.23 -0.32
N LEU A 275 -13.28 -12.35 -0.20
CA LEU A 275 -13.49 -11.26 -1.16
C LEU A 275 -12.36 -10.24 -1.11
N GLN A 276 -11.86 -9.92 0.08
CA GLN A 276 -10.71 -9.05 0.26
C GLN A 276 -9.45 -9.63 -0.41
N LYS A 277 -9.22 -10.94 -0.29
CA LYS A 277 -8.14 -11.64 -1.02
C LYS A 277 -8.29 -11.48 -2.52
N ALA A 278 -9.49 -11.72 -3.05
CA ALA A 278 -9.76 -11.58 -4.49
C ALA A 278 -9.49 -10.15 -4.98
N THR A 279 -9.89 -9.14 -4.21
CA THR A 279 -9.62 -7.73 -4.52
C THR A 279 -8.12 -7.44 -4.58
N VAL A 280 -7.35 -7.86 -3.58
CA VAL A 280 -5.89 -7.66 -3.55
C VAL A 280 -5.23 -8.34 -4.75
N LEU A 281 -5.57 -9.59 -5.04
CA LEU A 281 -5.01 -10.35 -6.18
C LEU A 281 -5.36 -9.69 -7.53
N SER A 282 -6.57 -9.17 -7.68
CA SER A 282 -7.00 -8.44 -8.89
C SER A 282 -6.14 -7.19 -9.11
N VAL A 283 -5.90 -6.40 -8.06
CA VAL A 283 -5.05 -5.20 -8.16
C VAL A 283 -3.61 -5.59 -8.49
N LEU A 284 -3.06 -6.64 -7.87
CA LEU A 284 -1.70 -7.11 -8.17
C LEU A 284 -1.55 -7.55 -9.63
N LYS A 285 -2.56 -8.21 -10.20
CA LYS A 285 -2.57 -8.56 -11.63
C LYS A 285 -2.58 -7.33 -12.52
N ASN A 286 -3.36 -6.31 -12.17
CA ASN A 286 -3.43 -5.06 -12.93
C ASN A 286 -2.12 -4.24 -12.89
N LEU A 287 -1.29 -4.45 -11.87
CA LEU A 287 0.03 -3.83 -11.74
C LEU A 287 1.13 -4.54 -12.54
N ASN A 288 0.79 -5.55 -13.36
CA ASN A 288 1.74 -6.33 -14.15
C ASN A 288 2.89 -6.91 -13.31
N ILE A 289 2.60 -7.40 -12.10
CA ILE A 289 3.59 -8.05 -11.26
C ILE A 289 4.01 -9.38 -11.90
N PRO A 290 5.31 -9.69 -11.91
CA PRO A 290 5.81 -10.94 -12.49
C PRO A 290 5.13 -12.18 -11.87
N SER A 291 4.74 -13.14 -12.72
CA SER A 291 4.03 -14.35 -12.28
C SER A 291 4.80 -15.14 -11.22
N HIS A 292 6.12 -15.28 -11.40
CA HIS A 292 6.97 -15.99 -10.43
C HIS A 292 6.92 -15.39 -9.03
N LEU A 293 6.71 -14.06 -8.92
CA LEU A 293 6.59 -13.38 -7.63
C LEU A 293 5.21 -13.61 -7.00
N LEU A 294 4.16 -13.70 -7.80
CA LEU A 294 2.82 -14.08 -7.34
C LEU A 294 2.75 -15.54 -6.89
N ASP A 295 3.40 -16.44 -7.64
CA ASP A 295 3.41 -17.87 -7.33
C ASP A 295 4.23 -18.18 -6.06
N SER A 296 5.27 -17.39 -5.77
CA SER A 296 6.10 -17.54 -4.58
C SER A 296 5.56 -16.80 -3.34
N MET A 297 4.45 -16.09 -3.47
CA MET A 297 3.86 -15.29 -2.39
C MET A 297 3.62 -16.12 -1.12
N VAL A 298 3.92 -15.53 0.04
CA VAL A 298 3.59 -16.10 1.36
C VAL A 298 2.24 -15.56 1.81
N GLU A 299 1.29 -16.45 2.01
CA GLU A 299 0.00 -16.08 2.54
C GLU A 299 -0.03 -16.19 4.08
N VAL A 300 -0.43 -15.12 4.73
CA VAL A 300 -0.42 -14.99 6.18
C VAL A 300 -1.80 -14.65 6.70
N HIS A 301 -2.34 -15.52 7.53
CA HIS A 301 -3.60 -15.36 8.24
C HIS A 301 -3.34 -14.71 9.60
N ASN A 302 -3.58 -13.41 9.68
CA ASN A 302 -3.32 -12.61 10.89
C ASN A 302 -4.57 -12.49 11.77
N LYS A 303 -4.34 -12.07 13.04
CA LYS A 303 -5.33 -11.87 14.09
C LYS A 303 -5.97 -13.18 14.60
N VAL A 304 -5.21 -14.28 14.55
CA VAL A 304 -5.68 -15.59 15.06
C VAL A 304 -5.97 -15.59 16.57
N ASP A 305 -5.42 -14.63 17.30
CA ASP A 305 -5.67 -14.42 18.72
C ASP A 305 -7.13 -14.05 19.06
N LEU A 306 -7.90 -13.62 18.04
CA LEU A 306 -9.32 -13.28 18.16
C LEU A 306 -10.27 -14.45 17.83
N ILE A 307 -9.74 -15.60 17.36
CA ILE A 307 -10.51 -16.78 17.00
C ILE A 307 -10.01 -17.99 17.80
N GLU A 308 -10.90 -18.64 18.53
CA GLU A 308 -10.52 -19.85 19.25
C GLU A 308 -10.20 -21.01 18.29
N ARG A 309 -9.03 -21.64 18.47
CA ARG A 309 -8.57 -22.84 17.75
C ARG A 309 -8.59 -22.70 16.22
N TYR A 310 -8.16 -21.54 15.70
CA TYR A 310 -8.07 -21.34 14.25
C TYR A 310 -7.09 -22.33 13.61
N LYS A 311 -7.51 -22.93 12.49
CA LYS A 311 -6.64 -23.72 11.60
C LYS A 311 -6.80 -23.19 10.18
N PRO A 312 -5.70 -22.90 9.46
CA PRO A 312 -5.77 -22.51 8.06
C PRO A 312 -6.44 -23.61 7.23
N THR A 313 -7.33 -23.24 6.34
CA THR A 313 -7.93 -24.15 5.35
C THR A 313 -7.07 -24.32 4.11
N GLU A 314 -6.15 -23.39 3.88
CA GLU A 314 -5.21 -23.37 2.77
C GLU A 314 -3.87 -23.97 3.22
N GLU A 315 -3.36 -24.99 2.50
CA GLU A 315 -2.17 -25.78 2.90
C GLU A 315 -0.89 -24.97 3.10
N ASN A 316 -0.76 -23.81 2.40
CA ASN A 316 0.42 -22.97 2.45
C ASN A 316 0.23 -21.67 3.24
N ALA A 317 -0.87 -21.51 3.94
CA ALA A 317 -1.13 -20.31 4.73
C ALA A 317 -0.60 -20.45 6.15
N LEU A 318 0.10 -19.42 6.64
CA LEU A 318 0.63 -19.37 7.99
C LEU A 318 -0.31 -18.60 8.91
N ALA A 319 -0.69 -19.21 10.02
CA ALA A 319 -1.55 -18.61 11.04
C ALA A 319 -0.71 -17.84 12.05
N ILE A 320 -0.94 -16.52 12.17
CA ILE A 320 -0.16 -15.67 13.08
C ILE A 320 -1.04 -14.73 13.90
N SER A 321 -0.47 -14.25 15.00
CA SER A 321 -0.89 -13.02 15.65
C SER A 321 0.28 -12.04 15.69
N ALA A 322 0.25 -11.06 14.81
CA ALA A 322 1.27 -10.01 14.78
C ALA A 322 1.33 -9.21 16.09
N LEU A 323 0.18 -9.08 16.78
CA LEU A 323 0.07 -8.36 18.05
C LEU A 323 0.66 -9.16 19.21
N ARG A 324 0.42 -10.47 19.25
CA ARG A 324 0.84 -11.36 20.34
C ARG A 324 2.16 -12.10 20.08
N GLY A 325 2.69 -12.01 18.88
CA GLY A 325 3.93 -12.68 18.48
C GLY A 325 3.78 -14.17 18.15
N HIS A 326 2.55 -14.70 18.07
CA HIS A 326 2.36 -16.12 17.75
C HIS A 326 2.65 -16.40 16.28
N GLY A 327 3.28 -17.52 15.96
CA GLY A 327 3.55 -17.99 14.60
C GLY A 327 4.60 -17.14 13.84
N LEU A 328 5.30 -16.22 14.50
CA LEU A 328 6.28 -15.35 13.86
C LEU A 328 7.59 -16.04 13.52
N GLU A 329 8.01 -17.02 14.32
CA GLU A 329 9.26 -17.75 14.05
C GLU A 329 9.07 -18.66 12.82
N GLU A 330 7.96 -19.38 12.75
CA GLU A 330 7.60 -20.20 11.57
C GLU A 330 7.47 -19.34 10.31
N LEU A 331 6.92 -18.12 10.47
CA LEU A 331 6.85 -17.16 9.35
C LEU A 331 8.25 -16.72 8.92
N LYS A 332 9.16 -16.42 9.83
CA LYS A 332 10.55 -16.02 9.51
C LYS A 332 11.29 -17.14 8.78
N GLU A 333 11.12 -18.39 9.21
CA GLU A 333 11.72 -19.57 8.57
C GLU A 333 11.21 -19.74 7.14
N GLU A 334 9.90 -19.61 6.92
CA GLU A 334 9.32 -19.72 5.57
C GLU A 334 9.75 -18.56 4.67
N ILE A 335 9.82 -17.34 5.21
CA ILE A 335 10.37 -16.17 4.51
C ILE A 335 11.82 -16.45 4.09
N GLU A 336 12.65 -16.95 5.00
CA GLU A 336 14.05 -17.25 4.72
C GLU A 336 14.20 -18.26 3.59
N LYS A 337 13.49 -19.37 3.67
CA LYS A 337 13.48 -20.40 2.65
C LYS A 337 13.11 -19.86 1.26
N LYS A 338 12.04 -19.06 1.19
CA LYS A 338 11.58 -18.47 -0.06
C LYS A 338 12.52 -17.40 -0.60
N VAL A 339 13.08 -16.57 0.27
CA VAL A 339 14.06 -15.54 -0.10
C VAL A 339 15.35 -16.17 -0.62
N LEU A 340 15.85 -17.23 0.01
CA LEU A 340 17.02 -17.96 -0.48
C LEU A 340 16.76 -18.52 -1.90
N THR A 341 15.59 -19.09 -2.12
CA THR A 341 15.19 -19.61 -3.43
C THR A 341 15.07 -18.48 -4.46
N ALA A 342 14.38 -17.39 -4.14
CA ALA A 342 14.13 -16.27 -5.05
C ALA A 342 15.43 -15.52 -5.43
N THR A 343 16.35 -15.36 -4.47
CA THR A 343 17.61 -14.63 -4.69
C THR A 343 18.74 -15.53 -5.22
N GLY A 344 18.52 -16.84 -5.27
CA GLY A 344 19.56 -17.82 -5.66
C GLY A 344 20.75 -17.86 -4.68
N LYS A 345 20.57 -17.35 -3.45
CA LYS A 345 21.59 -17.42 -2.41
C LYS A 345 21.70 -18.85 -1.88
N LYS A 346 22.92 -19.23 -1.52
CA LYS A 346 23.23 -20.60 -1.04
C LYS A 346 23.79 -20.52 0.36
N ILE A 347 23.41 -21.48 1.17
CA ILE A 347 24.03 -21.72 2.47
C ILE A 347 25.20 -22.67 2.21
N LEU A 348 26.39 -22.29 2.63
CA LEU A 348 27.61 -23.09 2.46
C LEU A 348 28.37 -23.13 3.75
N THR A 349 29.06 -24.25 4.02
CA THR A 349 30.08 -24.35 5.06
C THR A 349 31.45 -24.34 4.40
N VAL A 350 32.28 -23.37 4.74
CA VAL A 350 33.61 -23.19 4.19
C VAL A 350 34.66 -23.40 5.27
N HIS A 351 35.65 -24.22 5.01
CA HIS A 351 36.83 -24.33 5.88
C HIS A 351 37.83 -23.22 5.47
N VAL A 352 38.16 -22.39 6.44
CA VAL A 352 39.08 -21.26 6.26
C VAL A 352 40.21 -21.30 7.27
N ASN A 353 41.38 -20.82 6.86
CA ASN A 353 42.49 -20.61 7.79
C ASN A 353 42.25 -19.31 8.57
N LEU A 354 42.44 -19.35 9.92
CA LEU A 354 42.22 -18.18 10.77
C LEU A 354 43.17 -17.02 10.49
N GLU A 355 44.39 -17.30 10.05
CA GLU A 355 45.38 -16.29 9.68
C GLU A 355 45.26 -15.79 8.24
N GLY A 356 44.33 -16.41 7.46
CA GLY A 356 44.14 -16.12 6.06
C GLY A 356 43.16 -14.97 5.76
N PRO A 357 43.22 -14.40 4.55
CA PRO A 357 42.34 -13.29 4.12
C PRO A 357 40.88 -13.81 3.88
N GLN A 358 40.66 -15.10 3.88
CA GLN A 358 39.40 -15.74 3.53
C GLN A 358 38.26 -15.32 4.49
N LEU A 359 38.50 -15.38 5.79
CA LEU A 359 37.51 -15.04 6.81
C LEU A 359 37.10 -13.57 6.71
N SER A 360 38.06 -12.66 6.55
CA SER A 360 37.82 -11.23 6.36
C SER A 360 37.03 -10.94 5.09
N TRP A 361 37.30 -11.68 4.02
CA TRP A 361 36.55 -11.57 2.76
C TRP A 361 35.10 -12.04 2.92
N LEU A 362 34.87 -13.18 3.61
CA LEU A 362 33.53 -13.70 3.85
C LEU A 362 32.69 -12.73 4.70
N TYR A 363 33.24 -12.12 5.72
CA TYR A 363 32.54 -11.08 6.51
C TYR A 363 32.17 -9.84 5.66
N LYS A 364 32.93 -9.56 4.62
CA LYS A 364 32.71 -8.37 3.75
C LYS A 364 31.72 -8.63 2.61
N GLU A 365 31.74 -9.81 1.99
CA GLU A 365 31.01 -10.13 0.75
C GLU A 365 29.89 -11.16 0.94
N ALA A 366 29.79 -11.80 2.12
CA ALA A 366 28.78 -12.81 2.44
C ALA A 366 28.15 -12.55 3.83
N THR A 367 27.06 -13.23 4.13
CA THR A 367 26.47 -13.22 5.48
C THR A 367 26.99 -14.40 6.26
N VAL A 368 27.85 -14.13 7.26
CA VAL A 368 28.40 -15.17 8.14
C VAL A 368 27.34 -15.51 9.20
N GLN A 369 26.92 -16.77 9.27
CA GLN A 369 25.97 -17.28 10.22
C GLN A 369 26.64 -17.76 11.52
N GLU A 370 27.64 -18.61 11.34
CA GLU A 370 28.29 -19.32 12.45
C GLU A 370 29.77 -19.51 12.13
N VAL A 371 30.61 -19.43 13.16
CA VAL A 371 32.05 -19.69 13.06
C VAL A 371 32.42 -20.67 14.15
N GLU A 372 32.73 -21.87 13.74
CA GLU A 372 33.25 -22.91 14.63
C GLU A 372 34.78 -22.96 14.49
N VAL A 373 35.48 -22.50 15.52
CA VAL A 373 36.96 -22.45 15.51
C VAL A 373 37.50 -23.81 15.91
N MET A 374 38.45 -24.33 15.14
CA MET A 374 39.22 -25.53 15.42
C MET A 374 40.64 -25.13 15.82
N PRO A 375 40.91 -24.95 17.13
CA PRO A 375 42.21 -24.43 17.58
C PRO A 375 43.41 -25.35 17.26
N GLU A 376 43.15 -26.66 17.22
CA GLU A 376 44.18 -27.68 16.95
C GLU A 376 44.78 -27.58 15.54
N ASP A 377 43.93 -27.17 14.56
CA ASP A 377 44.32 -27.07 13.15
C ASP A 377 44.57 -25.63 12.69
N GLY A 378 44.37 -24.64 13.53
CA GLY A 378 44.43 -23.21 13.15
C GLY A 378 43.41 -22.81 12.10
N THR A 379 42.31 -23.57 11.98
CA THR A 379 41.24 -23.39 10.98
C THR A 379 39.90 -23.10 11.64
N ALA A 380 38.94 -22.63 10.85
CA ALA A 380 37.55 -22.48 11.27
C ALA A 380 36.60 -23.00 10.19
N LYS A 381 35.51 -23.63 10.66
CA LYS A 381 34.33 -23.89 9.81
C LYS A 381 33.43 -22.69 9.87
N VAL A 382 33.17 -22.10 8.73
CA VAL A 382 32.35 -20.88 8.64
C VAL A 382 31.12 -21.20 7.81
N LYS A 383 29.95 -21.13 8.45
CA LYS A 383 28.67 -21.27 7.76
C LYS A 383 28.26 -19.90 7.22
N VAL A 384 28.06 -19.82 5.92
CA VAL A 384 27.80 -18.52 5.25
C VAL A 384 26.62 -18.64 4.28
N ILE A 385 25.92 -17.52 4.12
CA ILE A 385 24.97 -17.31 3.02
C ILE A 385 25.65 -16.44 1.98
N ILE A 386 25.76 -16.93 0.78
CA ILE A 386 26.49 -16.27 -0.30
C ILE A 386 25.68 -16.26 -1.59
N GLY A 387 25.66 -15.14 -2.30
CA GLY A 387 25.06 -15.03 -3.63
C GLY A 387 25.94 -15.67 -4.72
N ASN A 388 25.33 -16.04 -5.84
CA ASN A 388 26.04 -16.71 -6.94
C ASN A 388 27.24 -15.89 -7.47
N SER A 389 27.11 -14.55 -7.53
CA SER A 389 28.18 -13.67 -8.00
C SER A 389 29.36 -13.66 -7.03
N ALA A 390 29.08 -13.50 -5.72
CA ALA A 390 30.10 -13.50 -4.69
C ALA A 390 30.76 -14.88 -4.57
N PHE A 391 29.97 -15.97 -4.72
CA PHE A 391 30.51 -17.34 -4.73
C PHE A 391 31.47 -17.58 -5.90
N GLY A 392 31.14 -17.07 -7.09
CA GLY A 392 32.08 -17.14 -8.25
C GLY A 392 33.40 -16.40 -7.96
N LYS A 393 33.34 -15.21 -7.37
CA LYS A 393 34.54 -14.46 -6.95
C LYS A 393 35.34 -15.21 -5.90
N TYR A 394 34.66 -15.80 -4.90
CA TYR A 394 35.31 -16.56 -3.84
C TYR A 394 36.11 -17.74 -4.40
N LYS A 395 35.51 -18.54 -5.30
CA LYS A 395 36.17 -19.67 -5.95
C LYS A 395 37.39 -19.26 -6.77
N ASN A 396 37.31 -18.11 -7.44
CA ASN A 396 38.46 -17.60 -8.23
C ASN A 396 39.61 -17.09 -7.35
N LEU A 397 39.29 -16.46 -6.21
CA LEU A 397 40.30 -15.93 -5.29
C LEU A 397 40.92 -17.02 -4.39
N PHE A 398 40.13 -18.02 -4.05
CA PHE A 398 40.50 -19.07 -3.10
C PHE A 398 40.19 -20.48 -3.66
N PRO A 399 40.87 -20.91 -4.72
CA PRO A 399 40.58 -22.18 -5.41
C PRO A 399 40.80 -23.43 -4.54
N SER A 400 41.62 -23.34 -3.51
CA SER A 400 41.97 -24.46 -2.60
C SER A 400 41.03 -24.60 -1.40
N SER A 401 40.01 -23.74 -1.27
CA SER A 401 39.08 -23.79 -0.13
C SER A 401 38.20 -25.02 -0.19
N GLN A 402 38.11 -25.76 0.92
CA GLN A 402 37.13 -26.85 1.06
C GLN A 402 35.76 -26.26 1.33
N ILE A 403 34.81 -26.55 0.43
CA ILE A 403 33.44 -26.00 0.46
C ILE A 403 32.49 -27.19 0.57
N PHE A 404 31.65 -27.17 1.59
CA PHE A 404 30.60 -28.17 1.80
C PHE A 404 29.24 -27.51 1.57
N MET A 405 28.39 -28.18 0.80
CA MET A 405 26.98 -27.84 0.67
C MET A 405 26.21 -28.60 1.74
N PRO A 406 25.20 -28.01 2.38
CA PRO A 406 24.39 -28.71 3.38
C PRO A 406 23.60 -29.84 2.78
#